data_826ddb147f70c400c805e54e70eee34b
#
_entry.id   826ddb147f70c400c805e54e70eee34b
#
_cell.length_a   1.000
_cell.length_b   1.000
_cell.length_c   1.000
_cell.angle_alpha   90.00
_cell.angle_beta   90.00
_cell.angle_gamma   90.00
#
_symmetry.space_group_name_H-M   'P 1'
#
loop_
_entity.id
_entity.type
_entity.pdbx_description
1 polymer ?
#
loop_
_entity_poly.entity_id
_entity_poly.type
_entity_poly.pdbx_seq_one_letter_code
_entity_poly.pdbx_strand_id
1 'polypeptide(L)'
;DAEKFDKPRNYAKCWLEDLLKHHLIQVGSGDKIEFRHQLLQEYYAAEYLLRQLPDINDDKLKRNYLNLLKWTESVALMLALVEEEKQALRVVKFGLNIDLMLGARLAGEVKPDFQQKPIDWILERKLPSLLEIELLEITGSHCAVNALINALNHQYYSVRRNAADALGKIDSETE
;
A
#
# COMPACT_ATOMS: atom_id res chain seq x y z
N ASP A 1 20.47 7.16 -42.88
CA ASP A 1 20.10 6.18 -41.79
C ASP A 1 20.77 6.51 -40.44
N ALA A 2 21.84 7.32 -40.38
CA ALA A 2 22.44 7.78 -39.13
C ALA A 2 21.54 8.77 -38.35
N GLU A 3 20.72 9.59 -38.98
CA GLU A 3 19.82 10.53 -38.35
C GLU A 3 18.70 9.85 -37.53
N LYS A 4 18.36 8.61 -37.82
CA LYS A 4 17.33 7.85 -37.10
C LYS A 4 17.77 7.35 -35.72
N PHE A 5 19.08 7.19 -35.49
CA PHE A 5 19.65 6.74 -34.20
C PHE A 5 19.99 7.88 -33.24
N ASP A 6 20.15 9.10 -33.72
CA ASP A 6 20.48 10.25 -32.88
C ASP A 6 19.27 10.88 -32.18
N LYS A 7 18.06 10.73 -32.75
CA LYS A 7 16.82 11.29 -32.19
C LYS A 7 16.47 10.78 -30.79
N PRO A 8 16.53 9.46 -30.47
CA PRO A 8 16.19 8.98 -29.13
C PRO A 8 17.15 9.49 -28.04
N ARG A 9 18.45 9.61 -28.33
CA ARG A 9 19.46 10.13 -27.38
C ARG A 9 19.26 11.61 -27.10
N ASN A 10 18.97 12.41 -28.11
CA ASN A 10 18.71 13.84 -27.97
C ASN A 10 17.44 14.11 -27.16
N TYR A 11 16.36 13.35 -27.42
CA TYR A 11 15.14 13.46 -26.61
C TYR A 11 15.37 13.01 -25.14
N ALA A 12 16.07 11.92 -24.92
CA ALA A 12 16.39 11.45 -23.57
C ALA A 12 17.23 12.48 -22.79
N LYS A 13 18.18 13.16 -23.47
CA LYS A 13 18.98 14.23 -22.87
C LYS A 13 18.12 15.45 -22.52
N CYS A 14 17.26 15.90 -23.42
CA CYS A 14 16.32 17.00 -23.14
C CYS A 14 15.40 16.67 -21.96
N TRP A 15 14.81 15.47 -21.93
CA TRP A 15 13.96 15.07 -20.81
C TRP A 15 14.72 14.98 -19.49
N LEU A 16 15.96 14.48 -19.50
CA LEU A 16 16.82 14.48 -18.32
C LEU A 16 17.13 15.88 -17.82
N GLU A 17 17.46 16.80 -18.73
CA GLU A 17 17.70 18.21 -18.41
C GLU A 17 16.44 18.87 -17.84
N ASP A 18 15.26 18.58 -18.39
CA ASP A 18 13.98 19.08 -17.88
C ASP A 18 13.67 18.54 -16.49
N LEU A 19 13.85 17.25 -16.25
CA LEU A 19 13.65 16.63 -14.94
C LEU A 19 14.58 17.22 -13.86
N LEU A 20 15.85 17.49 -14.22
CA LEU A 20 16.82 18.15 -13.35
C LEU A 20 16.43 19.62 -13.08
N LYS A 21 16.02 20.35 -14.10
CA LYS A 21 15.59 21.75 -14.03
C LYS A 21 14.34 21.91 -13.13
N HIS A 22 13.41 20.98 -13.23
CA HIS A 22 12.19 20.96 -12.40
C HIS A 22 12.39 20.30 -11.03
N HIS A 23 13.63 20.00 -10.66
CA HIS A 23 13.98 19.43 -9.35
C HIS A 23 13.28 18.09 -9.02
N LEU A 24 12.88 17.33 -10.02
CA LEU A 24 12.30 16.00 -9.81
C LEU A 24 13.36 14.95 -9.52
N ILE A 25 14.52 15.11 -10.14
CA ILE A 25 15.71 14.29 -9.94
C ILE A 25 16.94 15.15 -9.62
N GLN A 26 17.97 14.52 -9.10
CA GLN A 26 19.28 15.12 -8.82
C GLN A 26 20.41 14.18 -9.21
N VAL A 27 21.60 14.74 -9.41
CA VAL A 27 22.82 13.94 -9.56
C VAL A 27 23.36 13.66 -8.17
N GLY A 28 23.41 12.38 -7.81
CA GLY A 28 23.97 11.90 -6.56
C GLY A 28 25.48 11.60 -6.68
N SER A 29 26.02 10.90 -5.69
CA SER A 29 27.42 10.50 -5.68
C SER A 29 27.75 9.49 -6.80
N GLY A 30 28.85 9.70 -7.52
CA GLY A 30 29.31 8.83 -8.61
C GLY A 30 28.43 8.90 -9.86
N ASP A 31 27.97 10.08 -10.21
CA ASP A 31 27.14 10.38 -11.40
C ASP A 31 25.84 9.56 -11.49
N LYS A 32 25.34 9.08 -10.34
CA LYS A 32 24.05 8.41 -10.26
C LYS A 32 22.92 9.42 -10.26
N ILE A 33 21.85 9.09 -10.97
CA ILE A 33 20.62 9.86 -10.96
C ILE A 33 19.73 9.33 -9.83
N GLU A 34 19.25 10.22 -8.99
CA GLU A 34 18.39 9.91 -7.85
C GLU A 34 17.14 10.78 -7.88
N PHE A 35 16.02 10.27 -7.42
CA PHE A 35 14.84 11.10 -7.16
C PHE A 35 15.15 12.06 -6.01
N ARG A 36 14.75 13.31 -6.15
CA ARG A 36 14.94 14.32 -5.09
C ARG A 36 14.02 14.09 -3.88
N HIS A 37 12.84 13.54 -4.13
CA HIS A 37 11.85 13.25 -3.12
C HIS A 37 11.49 11.76 -3.14
N GLN A 38 11.57 11.12 -1.99
CA GLN A 38 11.27 9.70 -1.82
C GLN A 38 9.83 9.38 -2.28
N LEU A 39 8.87 10.24 -1.98
CA LEU A 39 7.47 10.06 -2.38
C LEU A 39 7.31 9.91 -3.91
N LEU A 40 8.09 10.67 -4.71
CA LEU A 40 8.07 10.53 -6.17
C LEU A 40 8.62 9.18 -6.60
N GLN A 41 9.71 8.72 -5.96
CA GLN A 41 10.27 7.39 -6.23
C GLN A 41 9.25 6.30 -5.93
N GLU A 42 8.56 6.39 -4.78
CA GLU A 42 7.55 5.43 -4.35
C GLU A 42 6.34 5.44 -5.29
N TYR A 43 5.89 6.61 -5.71
CA TYR A 43 4.79 6.75 -6.66
C TYR A 43 5.11 6.12 -8.03
N TYR A 44 6.27 6.42 -8.62
CA TYR A 44 6.67 5.81 -9.89
C TYR A 44 6.92 4.32 -9.78
N ALA A 45 7.42 3.86 -8.64
CA ALA A 45 7.55 2.43 -8.34
C ALA A 45 6.19 1.75 -8.23
N ALA A 46 5.20 2.42 -7.62
CA ALA A 46 3.81 1.96 -7.54
C ALA A 46 3.17 1.85 -8.93
N GLU A 47 3.30 2.88 -9.77
CA GLU A 47 2.81 2.84 -11.16
C GLU A 47 3.48 1.73 -11.99
N TYR A 48 4.79 1.56 -11.83
CA TYR A 48 5.50 0.46 -12.50
C TYR A 48 4.94 -0.89 -12.07
N LEU A 49 4.78 -1.08 -10.75
CA LEU A 49 4.26 -2.33 -10.19
C LEU A 49 2.81 -2.60 -10.63
N LEU A 50 1.97 -1.56 -10.69
CA LEU A 50 0.59 -1.65 -11.17
C LEU A 50 0.51 -2.23 -12.59
N ARG A 51 1.37 -1.73 -13.49
CA ARG A 51 1.43 -2.23 -14.89
C ARG A 51 1.89 -3.68 -14.98
N GLN A 52 2.72 -4.11 -14.05
CA GLN A 52 3.25 -5.48 -14.01
C GLN A 52 2.35 -6.46 -13.24
N LEU A 53 1.46 -5.96 -12.40
CA LEU A 53 0.68 -6.76 -11.45
C LEU A 53 -0.09 -7.92 -12.11
N PRO A 54 -0.73 -7.77 -13.28
CA PRO A 54 -1.43 -8.87 -13.95
C PRO A 54 -0.50 -10.02 -14.34
N ASP A 55 0.76 -9.72 -14.70
CA ASP A 55 1.74 -10.68 -15.22
C ASP A 55 2.66 -11.25 -14.13
N ILE A 56 2.67 -10.65 -12.94
CA ILE A 56 3.48 -11.12 -11.81
C ILE A 56 2.83 -12.37 -11.20
N ASN A 57 3.57 -13.48 -11.17
CA ASN A 57 3.12 -14.67 -10.47
C ASN A 57 3.19 -14.48 -8.94
N ASP A 58 2.44 -15.31 -8.20
CA ASP A 58 2.26 -15.20 -6.74
C ASP A 58 3.57 -15.29 -5.96
N ASP A 59 4.49 -16.16 -6.37
CA ASP A 59 5.78 -16.33 -5.68
C ASP A 59 6.67 -15.11 -5.84
N LYS A 60 6.70 -14.52 -7.04
CA LYS A 60 7.44 -13.28 -7.31
C LYS A 60 6.85 -12.12 -6.55
N LEU A 61 5.51 -12.00 -6.51
CA LEU A 61 4.82 -10.95 -5.76
C LEU A 61 5.18 -11.03 -4.26
N LYS A 62 5.10 -12.21 -3.67
CA LYS A 62 5.45 -12.43 -2.26
C LYS A 62 6.92 -12.16 -1.97
N ARG A 63 7.84 -12.75 -2.73
CA ARG A 63 9.28 -12.71 -2.42
C ARG A 63 9.94 -11.37 -2.73
N ASN A 64 9.56 -10.74 -3.85
CA ASN A 64 10.28 -9.57 -4.36
C ASN A 64 9.63 -8.24 -3.95
N TYR A 65 8.37 -8.27 -3.48
CA TYR A 65 7.64 -7.06 -3.13
C TYR A 65 7.10 -7.10 -1.70
N LEU A 66 6.27 -8.06 -1.34
CA LEU A 66 5.60 -8.08 -0.04
C LEU A 66 6.52 -8.43 1.13
N ASN A 67 7.58 -9.22 0.92
CA ASN A 67 8.57 -9.55 1.96
C ASN A 67 9.70 -8.52 2.11
N LEU A 68 9.65 -7.42 1.38
CA LEU A 68 10.71 -6.41 1.38
C LEU A 68 10.15 -5.06 1.85
N LEU A 69 10.56 -4.62 3.03
CA LEU A 69 10.11 -3.36 3.64
C LEU A 69 10.22 -2.14 2.72
N LYS A 70 11.25 -2.10 1.88
CA LYS A 70 11.43 -1.00 0.91
C LYS A 70 10.31 -0.86 -0.13
N TRP A 71 9.47 -1.88 -0.29
CA TRP A 71 8.34 -1.87 -1.22
C TRP A 71 7.01 -1.56 -0.55
N THR A 72 6.96 -1.48 0.78
CA THR A 72 5.70 -1.30 1.54
C THR A 72 4.91 -0.11 1.05
N GLU A 73 5.53 1.08 0.97
CA GLU A 73 4.86 2.30 0.52
C GLU A 73 4.44 2.21 -0.95
N SER A 74 5.31 1.70 -1.82
CA SER A 74 4.98 1.55 -3.24
C SER A 74 3.85 0.55 -3.47
N VAL A 75 3.75 -0.53 -2.68
CA VAL A 75 2.64 -1.49 -2.75
C VAL A 75 1.34 -0.86 -2.23
N ALA A 76 1.40 -0.10 -1.15
CA ALA A 76 0.26 0.64 -0.60
C ALA A 76 -0.29 1.64 -1.63
N LEU A 77 0.56 2.50 -2.18
CA LEU A 77 0.19 3.46 -3.24
C LEU A 77 -0.35 2.75 -4.49
N MET A 78 0.25 1.63 -4.89
CA MET A 78 -0.25 0.84 -6.01
C MET A 78 -1.68 0.35 -5.76
N LEU A 79 -2.00 -0.14 -4.55
CA LEU A 79 -3.33 -0.65 -4.22
C LEU A 79 -4.41 0.42 -4.32
N ALA A 80 -4.11 1.67 -3.97
CA ALA A 80 -5.03 2.79 -4.15
C ALA A 80 -5.37 3.04 -5.64
N LEU A 81 -4.47 2.63 -6.55
CA LEU A 81 -4.63 2.80 -8.00
C LEU A 81 -5.25 1.57 -8.70
N VAL A 82 -5.31 0.40 -8.03
CA VAL A 82 -5.84 -0.83 -8.64
C VAL A 82 -7.35 -0.73 -8.86
N GLU A 83 -7.76 -0.89 -10.12
CA GLU A 83 -9.17 -0.86 -10.52
C GLU A 83 -9.85 -2.24 -10.40
N GLU A 84 -9.10 -3.32 -10.58
CA GLU A 84 -9.63 -4.67 -10.58
C GLU A 84 -9.65 -5.25 -9.16
N GLU A 85 -10.84 -5.45 -8.59
CA GLU A 85 -11.04 -6.02 -7.24
C GLU A 85 -10.24 -7.30 -7.03
N LYS A 86 -10.26 -8.21 -8.01
CA LYS A 86 -9.57 -9.50 -7.90
C LYS A 86 -8.06 -9.33 -7.67
N GLN A 87 -7.42 -8.38 -8.36
CA GLN A 87 -6.00 -8.10 -8.20
C GLN A 87 -5.71 -7.42 -6.86
N ALA A 88 -6.52 -6.44 -6.46
CA ALA A 88 -6.38 -5.77 -5.17
C ALA A 88 -6.47 -6.79 -4.02
N LEU A 89 -7.53 -7.60 -4.01
CA LEU A 89 -7.75 -8.63 -2.98
C LEU A 89 -6.68 -9.71 -2.98
N ARG A 90 -6.11 -10.06 -4.14
CA ARG A 90 -4.98 -10.99 -4.25
C ARG A 90 -3.77 -10.48 -3.48
N VAL A 91 -3.41 -9.20 -3.64
CA VAL A 91 -2.28 -8.59 -2.95
C VAL A 91 -2.51 -8.55 -1.44
N VAL A 92 -3.69 -8.08 -1.00
CA VAL A 92 -4.06 -8.02 0.42
C VAL A 92 -4.04 -9.40 1.07
N LYS A 93 -4.60 -10.41 0.41
CA LYS A 93 -4.60 -11.79 0.91
C LYS A 93 -3.19 -12.33 1.13
N PHE A 94 -2.25 -12.03 0.23
CA PHE A 94 -0.85 -12.42 0.43
C PHE A 94 -0.18 -11.58 1.53
N GLY A 95 -0.48 -10.30 1.62
CA GLY A 95 -0.04 -9.46 2.74
C GLY A 95 -0.42 -10.06 4.08
N LEU A 96 -1.71 -10.36 4.29
CA LEU A 96 -2.24 -11.00 5.50
C LEU A 96 -1.63 -12.39 5.81
N ASN A 97 -1.12 -13.09 4.81
CA ASN A 97 -0.48 -14.39 5.00
C ASN A 97 1.01 -14.32 5.31
N ILE A 98 1.65 -13.22 4.95
CA ILE A 98 3.08 -12.96 5.20
C ILE A 98 3.24 -12.28 6.55
N ASP A 99 2.50 -11.19 6.76
CA ASP A 99 2.51 -10.40 7.97
C ASP A 99 1.13 -9.76 8.17
N LEU A 100 0.54 -9.97 9.35
CA LEU A 100 -0.83 -9.50 9.65
C LEU A 100 -0.93 -7.97 9.64
N MET A 101 0.09 -7.28 10.17
CA MET A 101 0.11 -5.81 10.23
C MET A 101 0.25 -5.20 8.83
N LEU A 102 1.15 -5.75 8.02
CA LEU A 102 1.26 -5.38 6.60
C LEU A 102 -0.07 -5.62 5.89
N GLY A 103 -0.66 -6.79 6.04
CA GLY A 103 -1.92 -7.13 5.38
C GLY A 103 -3.08 -6.23 5.82
N ALA A 104 -3.17 -5.88 7.09
CA ALA A 104 -4.17 -4.94 7.62
C ALA A 104 -3.98 -3.53 7.03
N ARG A 105 -2.74 -3.04 6.97
CA ARG A 105 -2.43 -1.77 6.32
C ARG A 105 -2.85 -1.79 4.84
N LEU A 106 -2.44 -2.81 4.10
CA LEU A 106 -2.80 -2.96 2.70
C LEU A 106 -4.33 -3.08 2.47
N ALA A 107 -5.06 -3.60 3.45
CA ALA A 107 -6.52 -3.68 3.42
C ALA A 107 -7.18 -2.29 3.48
N GLY A 108 -6.55 -1.33 4.15
CA GLY A 108 -7.00 0.07 4.18
C GLY A 108 -6.75 0.83 2.88
N GLU A 109 -5.70 0.44 2.15
CA GLU A 109 -5.27 1.14 0.94
C GLU A 109 -6.04 0.75 -0.33
N VAL A 110 -6.80 -0.35 -0.30
CA VAL A 110 -7.67 -0.70 -1.44
C VAL A 110 -8.88 0.25 -1.50
N LYS A 111 -9.47 0.38 -2.69
CA LYS A 111 -10.68 1.19 -2.86
C LYS A 111 -11.75 0.83 -1.83
N PRO A 112 -12.53 1.81 -1.34
CA PRO A 112 -13.55 1.58 -0.30
C PRO A 112 -14.49 0.41 -0.61
N ASP A 113 -14.90 0.27 -1.86
CA ASP A 113 -15.79 -0.82 -2.31
C ASP A 113 -15.19 -2.22 -2.15
N PHE A 114 -13.86 -2.33 -2.03
CA PHE A 114 -13.16 -3.60 -1.89
C PHE A 114 -12.79 -3.93 -0.44
N GLN A 115 -12.97 -3.01 0.51
CA GLN A 115 -12.45 -3.14 1.88
C GLN A 115 -13.21 -4.16 2.73
N GLN A 116 -14.49 -4.43 2.47
CA GLN A 116 -15.29 -5.34 3.29
C GLN A 116 -14.67 -6.75 3.37
N LYS A 117 -14.24 -7.29 2.24
CA LYS A 117 -13.67 -8.64 2.17
C LYS A 117 -12.38 -8.84 2.98
N PRO A 118 -11.40 -7.94 2.92
CA PRO A 118 -10.24 -7.94 3.83
C PRO A 118 -10.62 -7.91 5.33
N ILE A 119 -11.60 -7.09 5.71
CA ILE A 119 -12.10 -7.03 7.09
C ILE A 119 -12.68 -8.39 7.51
N ASP A 120 -13.52 -9.00 6.68
CA ASP A 120 -14.07 -10.32 6.94
C ASP A 120 -12.95 -11.37 7.12
N TRP A 121 -11.90 -11.33 6.31
CA TRP A 121 -10.75 -12.24 6.46
C TRP A 121 -9.99 -12.04 7.77
N ILE A 122 -9.89 -10.82 8.30
CA ILE A 122 -9.26 -10.54 9.60
C ILE A 122 -10.13 -11.16 10.70
N LEU A 123 -11.44 -10.92 10.68
CA LEU A 123 -12.40 -11.41 11.68
C LEU A 123 -12.52 -12.95 11.68
N GLU A 124 -12.48 -13.58 10.52
CA GLU A 124 -12.53 -15.04 10.37
C GLU A 124 -11.32 -15.77 10.99
N ARG A 125 -10.19 -15.08 11.19
CA ARG A 125 -8.96 -15.67 11.76
C ARG A 125 -9.08 -16.01 13.25
N LYS A 126 -10.13 -15.54 13.94
CA LYS A 126 -10.34 -15.77 15.39
C LYS A 126 -9.10 -15.44 16.22
N LEU A 127 -8.54 -14.28 16.00
CA LEU A 127 -7.36 -13.78 16.70
C LEU A 127 -7.68 -13.38 18.14
N PRO A 128 -6.67 -13.24 19.03
CA PRO A 128 -6.87 -12.61 20.33
C PRO A 128 -7.48 -11.21 20.16
N SER A 129 -8.50 -10.86 20.95
CA SER A 129 -9.32 -9.65 20.78
C SER A 129 -8.51 -8.35 20.69
N LEU A 130 -7.41 -8.23 21.43
CA LEU A 130 -6.55 -7.05 21.35
C LEU A 130 -5.83 -6.94 20.01
N LEU A 131 -5.32 -8.04 19.47
CA LEU A 131 -4.68 -8.06 18.16
C LEU A 131 -5.69 -7.81 17.04
N GLU A 132 -6.89 -8.38 17.16
CA GLU A 132 -7.96 -8.15 16.19
C GLU A 132 -8.33 -6.67 16.12
N ILE A 133 -8.51 -5.99 17.28
CA ILE A 133 -8.77 -4.55 17.33
C ILE A 133 -7.61 -3.75 16.71
N GLU A 134 -6.37 -4.10 17.04
CA GLU A 134 -5.18 -3.43 16.49
C GLU A 134 -5.13 -3.55 14.96
N LEU A 135 -5.41 -4.72 14.41
CA LEU A 135 -5.47 -4.90 12.96
C LEU A 135 -6.61 -4.10 12.32
N LEU A 136 -7.80 -4.10 12.94
CA LEU A 136 -8.94 -3.31 12.45
C LEU A 136 -8.65 -1.81 12.49
N GLU A 137 -7.97 -1.32 13.54
CA GLU A 137 -7.51 0.06 13.63
C GLU A 137 -6.55 0.41 12.49
N ILE A 138 -5.53 -0.45 12.23
CA ILE A 138 -4.53 -0.25 11.18
C ILE A 138 -5.16 -0.16 9.78
N THR A 139 -6.30 -0.83 9.56
CA THR A 139 -6.99 -0.71 8.27
C THR A 139 -7.54 0.69 8.01
N GLY A 140 -7.84 1.49 9.04
CA GLY A 140 -8.54 2.78 8.90
C GLY A 140 -9.91 2.67 8.22
N SER A 141 -10.41 1.46 7.99
CA SER A 141 -11.59 1.20 7.17
C SER A 141 -12.90 1.40 7.94
N HIS A 142 -13.85 2.12 7.36
CA HIS A 142 -15.20 2.20 7.90
C HIS A 142 -15.92 0.84 7.97
N CYS A 143 -15.51 -0.14 7.17
CA CYS A 143 -16.03 -1.51 7.25
C CYS A 143 -15.71 -2.18 8.60
N ALA A 144 -14.68 -1.71 9.33
CA ALA A 144 -14.30 -2.22 10.65
C ALA A 144 -15.19 -1.69 11.80
N VAL A 145 -15.93 -0.59 11.59
CA VAL A 145 -16.68 0.13 12.64
C VAL A 145 -17.65 -0.78 13.39
N ASN A 146 -18.43 -1.60 12.70
CA ASN A 146 -19.38 -2.49 13.35
C ASN A 146 -18.70 -3.53 14.26
N ALA A 147 -17.57 -4.07 13.85
CA ALA A 147 -16.78 -5.02 14.66
C ALA A 147 -16.21 -4.33 15.91
N LEU A 148 -15.69 -3.10 15.77
CA LEU A 148 -15.19 -2.30 16.88
C LEU A 148 -16.30 -1.90 17.86
N ILE A 149 -17.50 -1.51 17.38
CA ILE A 149 -18.67 -1.25 18.24
C ILE A 149 -19.04 -2.50 19.06
N ASN A 150 -19.03 -3.67 18.44
CA ASN A 150 -19.28 -4.93 19.16
C ASN A 150 -18.24 -5.18 20.25
N ALA A 151 -16.97 -4.84 20.01
CA ALA A 151 -15.89 -4.97 20.97
C ALA A 151 -16.00 -4.03 22.17
N LEU A 152 -16.79 -2.93 22.10
CA LEU A 152 -17.11 -2.08 23.25
C LEU A 152 -17.89 -2.81 24.35
N ASN A 153 -18.54 -3.92 24.05
CA ASN A 153 -19.27 -4.75 25.00
C ASN A 153 -18.44 -5.92 25.54
N HIS A 154 -17.12 -5.96 25.24
CA HIS A 154 -16.27 -7.06 25.67
C HIS A 154 -16.07 -7.07 27.20
N GLN A 155 -15.92 -8.28 27.79
CA GLN A 155 -15.76 -8.44 29.25
C GLN A 155 -14.50 -7.73 29.80
N TYR A 156 -13.40 -7.70 29.05
CA TYR A 156 -12.15 -7.06 29.49
C TYR A 156 -12.12 -5.58 29.18
N TYR A 157 -11.77 -4.77 30.20
CA TYR A 157 -11.68 -3.31 30.08
C TYR A 157 -10.68 -2.86 29.01
N SER A 158 -9.50 -3.53 28.91
CA SER A 158 -8.49 -3.20 27.90
C SER A 158 -9.02 -3.32 26.46
N VAL A 159 -9.83 -4.35 26.20
CA VAL A 159 -10.45 -4.55 24.89
C VAL A 159 -11.43 -3.42 24.58
N ARG A 160 -12.32 -3.08 25.53
CA ARG A 160 -13.28 -1.98 25.36
C ARG A 160 -12.58 -0.65 25.10
N ARG A 161 -11.53 -0.35 25.87
CA ARG A 161 -10.74 0.89 25.71
C ARG A 161 -10.09 0.97 24.34
N ASN A 162 -9.37 -0.07 23.92
CA ASN A 162 -8.71 -0.07 22.61
C ASN A 162 -9.71 0.03 21.46
N ALA A 163 -10.90 -0.59 21.59
CA ALA A 163 -11.95 -0.45 20.60
C ALA A 163 -12.49 1.00 20.50
N ALA A 164 -12.64 1.70 21.63
CA ALA A 164 -13.03 3.10 21.63
C ALA A 164 -11.96 4.00 21.02
N ASP A 165 -10.67 3.76 21.35
CA ASP A 165 -9.52 4.50 20.79
C ASP A 165 -9.45 4.29 19.27
N ALA A 166 -9.63 3.05 18.79
CA ALA A 166 -9.64 2.71 17.36
C ALA A 166 -10.78 3.40 16.59
N LEU A 167 -11.99 3.42 17.17
CA LEU A 167 -13.14 4.12 16.57
C LEU A 167 -12.87 5.62 16.43
N GLY A 168 -12.28 6.25 17.47
CA GLY A 168 -11.92 7.66 17.40
C GLY A 168 -10.91 8.02 16.31
N LYS A 169 -9.96 7.10 16.00
CA LYS A 169 -8.99 7.29 14.92
C LYS A 169 -9.63 7.19 13.54
N ILE A 170 -10.47 6.16 13.32
CA ILE A 170 -11.17 5.98 12.03
C ILE A 170 -12.05 7.17 11.70
N ASP A 171 -12.70 7.77 12.69
CA ASP A 171 -13.58 8.94 12.51
C ASP A 171 -12.78 10.21 12.14
N SER A 172 -11.57 10.37 12.73
CA SER A 172 -10.71 11.54 12.52
C SER A 172 -10.01 11.56 11.16
N GLU A 173 -9.86 10.44 10.48
CA GLU A 173 -9.23 10.35 9.16
C GLU A 173 -10.19 10.73 8.01
N THR A 174 -11.46 11.00 8.31
CA THR A 174 -12.52 11.32 7.34
C THR A 174 -12.83 12.82 7.23
N GLU A 175 -12.26 13.66 8.07
CA GLU A 175 -12.34 15.12 8.00
C GLU A 175 -11.17 15.72 7.18
#